data_7c50d70c5320ac399e936ed653d4f17d
#
_entry.id   7c50d70c5320ac399e936ed653d4f17d
#
_cell.length_a   1.000
_cell.length_b   1.000
_cell.length_c   1.000
_cell.angle_alpha   90.00
_cell.angle_beta   90.00
_cell.angle_gamma   90.00
#
_symmetry.space_group_name_H-M   'P 1'
#
loop_
_entity.id
_entity.type
_entity.pdbx_description
1 polymer ?
#
loop_
_entity_poly.entity_id
_entity_poly.type
_entity_poly.pdbx_seq_one_letter_code
_entity_poly.pdbx_strand_id
1 'polypeptide(L)'
;TMTHPFGCGSQFGRVGLSEHGDSGRTSGYGASIQHEIDHLSDYKMYGQVMNIVGLLIHVGGVTGSLSVGDHCIIHARGGRKVTCEVVGFAEGNALVMPFSAVDGIGMGARVEVSNAEPVIYPSDEWRGRVVNAFGEPVDGNGPLPSGGIGYPIHASPPPAQMRKRVGAKLDLGVRAMHTFLPTCPGQ
;
A
#
# COMPACT_ATOMS: atom_id res chain seq x y z
N THR A 1 -2.25 -33.99 -50.11
CA THR A 1 -2.92 -33.30 -51.22
C THR A 1 -3.06 -31.83 -50.87
N MET A 2 -2.31 -30.95 -51.59
CA MET A 2 -2.66 -29.57 -51.95
C MET A 2 -2.95 -28.56 -50.81
N THR A 3 -2.47 -27.38 -50.75
CA THR A 3 -1.63 -26.45 -51.52
C THR A 3 -1.65 -25.13 -50.81
N HIS A 4 -0.55 -24.42 -50.82
CA HIS A 4 -0.27 -23.00 -50.52
C HIS A 4 -1.23 -22.01 -51.28
N PRO A 5 -1.03 -20.64 -51.18
CA PRO A 5 -0.29 -19.73 -50.32
C PRO A 5 -1.01 -18.37 -50.10
N PHE A 6 -0.35 -17.38 -49.49
CA PHE A 6 -0.17 -15.93 -49.77
C PHE A 6 0.10 -15.24 -48.42
N GLY A 7 1.14 -14.62 -48.10
CA GLY A 7 2.10 -13.74 -48.66
C GLY A 7 1.64 -12.27 -48.74
N CYS A 8 1.99 -11.42 -47.74
CA CYS A 8 2.23 -10.00 -48.01
C CYS A 8 3.07 -9.40 -46.87
N GLY A 9 4.29 -9.05 -47.27
CA GLY A 9 5.22 -8.31 -46.44
C GLY A 9 4.95 -6.82 -46.52
N SER A 10 5.26 -6.11 -45.46
CA SER A 10 5.65 -4.71 -45.54
C SER A 10 6.77 -4.44 -44.53
N GLN A 11 7.96 -4.27 -45.11
CA GLN A 11 9.12 -3.67 -44.46
C GLN A 11 8.80 -2.22 -44.10
N PHE A 12 8.99 -1.85 -42.84
CA PHE A 12 9.25 -0.47 -42.50
C PHE A 12 10.61 -0.36 -41.82
N GLY A 13 11.43 0.52 -42.36
CA GLY A 13 12.84 0.68 -42.13
C GLY A 13 13.18 1.03 -40.68
N ARG A 14 14.25 0.46 -40.21
CA ARG A 14 15.01 0.92 -39.06
C ARG A 14 15.68 2.25 -39.40
N VAL A 15 15.26 3.31 -38.69
CA VAL A 15 16.09 4.51 -38.58
C VAL A 15 16.98 4.29 -37.35
N GLY A 16 18.27 4.12 -37.61
CA GLY A 16 19.30 4.09 -36.59
C GLY A 16 19.47 5.47 -35.99
N LEU A 17 19.29 5.58 -34.68
CA LEU A 17 19.81 6.69 -33.90
C LEU A 17 20.93 6.16 -33.02
N SER A 18 22.10 6.75 -33.25
CA SER A 18 23.36 6.48 -32.58
C SER A 18 23.24 6.69 -31.07
N GLU A 19 23.62 5.67 -30.33
CA GLU A 19 23.90 5.75 -28.91
C GLU A 19 25.10 6.69 -28.67
N HIS A 20 24.86 7.75 -27.91
CA HIS A 20 25.90 8.36 -27.10
C HIS A 20 25.48 8.23 -25.66
N GLY A 21 26.31 7.52 -24.88
CA GLY A 21 26.08 7.15 -23.52
C GLY A 21 26.04 8.37 -22.57
N ASP A 22 25.09 8.34 -21.70
CA ASP A 22 25.23 8.85 -20.33
C ASP A 22 24.52 7.87 -19.40
N SER A 23 25.28 6.92 -18.92
CA SER A 23 24.83 5.92 -17.94
C SER A 23 25.12 6.46 -16.56
N GLY A 24 24.10 6.96 -15.89
CA GLY A 24 24.18 7.14 -14.46
C GLY A 24 23.28 8.25 -13.91
N ARG A 25 22.18 7.87 -13.31
CA ARG A 25 21.35 8.60 -12.34
C ARG A 25 19.85 8.78 -12.62
N THR A 26 19.28 8.21 -13.68
CA THR A 26 17.83 8.40 -13.95
C THR A 26 16.95 7.17 -13.60
N SER A 27 17.54 6.07 -13.15
CA SER A 27 16.78 4.82 -12.92
C SER A 27 15.84 4.85 -11.69
N GLY A 28 16.14 5.67 -10.68
CA GLY A 28 15.33 5.71 -9.45
C GLY A 28 14.06 6.56 -9.55
N TYR A 29 14.13 7.66 -10.28
CA TYR A 29 13.00 8.58 -10.41
C TYR A 29 11.90 8.05 -11.34
N GLY A 30 12.28 7.34 -12.40
CA GLY A 30 11.33 6.77 -13.37
C GLY A 30 10.42 5.70 -12.74
N ALA A 31 10.96 4.82 -11.94
CA ALA A 31 10.20 3.76 -11.26
C ALA A 31 9.24 4.35 -10.19
N SER A 32 9.65 5.40 -9.49
CA SER A 32 8.81 6.09 -8.50
C SER A 32 7.63 6.81 -9.13
N ILE A 33 7.85 7.49 -10.27
CA ILE A 33 6.79 8.20 -11.01
C ILE A 33 5.82 7.21 -11.65
N GLN A 34 6.30 6.11 -12.24
CA GLN A 34 5.45 5.08 -12.82
C GLN A 34 4.53 4.48 -11.77
N HIS A 35 5.06 4.21 -10.57
CA HIS A 35 4.28 3.71 -9.45
C HIS A 35 3.21 4.70 -8.98
N GLU A 36 3.53 5.99 -8.92
CA GLU A 36 2.59 7.04 -8.55
C GLU A 36 1.47 7.21 -9.60
N ILE A 37 1.79 7.03 -10.88
CA ILE A 37 0.82 7.04 -11.99
C ILE A 37 -0.10 5.81 -11.94
N ASP A 38 0.43 4.62 -11.69
CA ASP A 38 -0.34 3.37 -11.62
C ASP A 38 -1.33 3.34 -10.45
N HIS A 39 -1.11 4.16 -9.42
CA HIS A 39 -2.01 4.36 -8.28
C HIS A 39 -2.97 5.55 -8.40
N LEU A 40 -2.91 6.32 -9.47
CA LEU A 40 -3.92 7.33 -9.75
C LEU A 40 -5.20 6.63 -10.20
N SER A 41 -6.13 6.42 -9.27
CA SER A 41 -7.50 6.03 -9.65
C SER A 41 -8.12 7.16 -10.45
N ASP A 42 -8.59 6.86 -11.66
CA ASP A 42 -9.23 7.82 -12.55
C ASP A 42 -10.51 8.44 -11.95
N TYR A 43 -11.06 7.85 -10.89
CA TYR A 43 -12.24 8.35 -10.20
C TYR A 43 -12.15 8.10 -8.69
N LYS A 44 -12.59 9.08 -7.92
CA LYS A 44 -12.74 8.97 -6.46
C LYS A 44 -14.21 8.78 -6.13
N MET A 45 -14.51 7.74 -5.40
CA MET A 45 -15.86 7.51 -4.91
C MET A 45 -16.02 8.10 -3.52
N TYR A 46 -17.20 8.68 -3.31
CA TYR A 46 -17.54 9.33 -2.06
C TYR A 46 -18.85 8.79 -1.50
N GLY A 47 -18.80 8.42 -0.24
CA GLY A 47 -19.97 8.12 0.59
C GLY A 47 -20.22 9.21 1.63
N GLN A 48 -21.20 8.95 2.48
CA GLN A 48 -21.54 9.83 3.60
C GLN A 48 -21.72 9.02 4.88
N VAL A 49 -21.35 9.61 6.01
CA VAL A 49 -21.65 9.06 7.32
C VAL A 49 -23.15 9.18 7.58
N MET A 50 -23.80 8.03 7.74
CA MET A 50 -25.25 7.94 8.00
C MET A 50 -25.56 7.90 9.49
N ASN A 51 -24.74 7.20 10.27
CA ASN A 51 -24.93 7.04 11.71
C ASN A 51 -23.59 6.71 12.38
N ILE A 52 -23.51 6.97 13.69
CA ILE A 52 -22.34 6.64 14.51
C ILE A 52 -22.85 5.97 15.79
N VAL A 53 -22.39 4.73 16.04
CA VAL A 53 -22.75 3.96 17.24
C VAL A 53 -21.47 3.51 17.94
N GLY A 54 -21.07 4.25 18.95
CA GLY A 54 -19.81 4.01 19.63
C GLY A 54 -18.61 4.21 18.71
N LEU A 55 -17.86 3.15 18.41
CA LEU A 55 -16.73 3.16 17.50
C LEU A 55 -17.10 2.74 16.06
N LEU A 56 -18.34 2.26 15.86
CA LEU A 56 -18.81 1.86 14.54
C LEU A 56 -19.50 3.04 13.84
N ILE A 57 -19.05 3.30 12.63
CA ILE A 57 -19.58 4.35 11.77
C ILE A 57 -20.27 3.69 10.57
N HIS A 58 -21.53 4.05 10.36
CA HIS A 58 -22.31 3.57 9.23
C HIS A 58 -22.12 4.51 8.04
N VAL A 59 -21.63 3.99 6.92
CA VAL A 59 -21.36 4.73 5.71
C VAL A 59 -22.29 4.27 4.60
N GLY A 60 -23.06 5.20 4.05
CA GLY A 60 -23.97 4.97 2.93
C GLY A 60 -23.41 5.51 1.62
N GLY A 61 -24.03 5.04 0.51
CA GLY A 61 -23.75 5.54 -0.83
C GLY A 61 -22.59 4.87 -1.57
N VAL A 62 -21.81 4.00 -0.92
CA VAL A 62 -20.61 3.35 -1.50
C VAL A 62 -20.52 1.86 -1.23
N THR A 63 -21.58 1.26 -0.73
CA THR A 63 -21.61 -0.15 -0.27
C THR A 63 -21.25 -1.15 -1.39
N GLY A 64 -21.63 -0.88 -2.62
CA GLY A 64 -21.33 -1.74 -3.78
C GLY A 64 -19.88 -1.71 -4.25
N SER A 65 -19.07 -0.82 -3.68
CA SER A 65 -17.68 -0.58 -4.09
C SER A 65 -16.70 -0.84 -2.95
N LEU A 66 -17.18 -1.34 -1.82
CA LEU A 66 -16.38 -1.64 -0.64
C LEU A 66 -16.44 -3.13 -0.32
N SER A 67 -15.32 -3.66 0.12
CA SER A 67 -15.19 -5.01 0.68
C SER A 67 -14.73 -4.94 2.13
N VAL A 68 -14.95 -5.99 2.90
CA VAL A 68 -14.40 -6.08 4.27
C VAL A 68 -12.88 -6.07 4.21
N GLY A 69 -12.26 -5.21 5.02
CA GLY A 69 -10.81 -4.96 5.01
C GLY A 69 -10.38 -3.77 4.15
N ASP A 70 -11.28 -3.21 3.32
CA ASP A 70 -10.96 -2.00 2.57
C ASP A 70 -10.81 -0.79 3.48
N HIS A 71 -9.98 0.15 3.05
CA HIS A 71 -9.78 1.40 3.78
C HIS A 71 -10.60 2.54 3.20
N CYS A 72 -11.07 3.41 4.05
CA CYS A 72 -11.71 4.67 3.66
C CYS A 72 -11.23 5.82 4.55
N ILE A 73 -11.41 7.04 4.05
CA ILE A 73 -10.99 8.26 4.76
C ILE A 73 -12.23 9.11 5.03
N ILE A 74 -12.52 9.34 6.30
CA ILE A 74 -13.60 10.23 6.71
C ILE A 74 -13.04 11.65 6.89
N HIS A 75 -13.66 12.61 6.23
CA HIS A 75 -13.34 14.02 6.36
C HIS A 75 -14.08 14.61 7.58
N ALA A 76 -13.38 14.71 8.72
CA ALA A 76 -13.90 15.29 9.94
C ALA A 76 -13.85 16.83 9.88
N ARG A 77 -14.53 17.47 10.84
CA ARG A 77 -14.51 18.93 10.99
C ARG A 77 -13.09 19.46 11.19
N GLY A 78 -12.83 20.68 10.71
CA GLY A 78 -11.49 21.27 10.78
C GLY A 78 -10.48 20.72 9.78
N GLY A 79 -10.92 19.97 8.76
CA GLY A 79 -10.04 19.44 7.70
C GLY A 79 -9.24 18.19 8.13
N ARG A 80 -9.53 17.64 9.33
CA ARG A 80 -8.89 16.40 9.78
C ARG A 80 -9.40 15.21 8.96
N LYS A 81 -8.49 14.34 8.55
CA LYS A 81 -8.78 13.08 7.87
C LYS A 81 -8.63 11.94 8.88
N VAL A 82 -9.61 11.06 8.91
CA VAL A 82 -9.63 9.89 9.79
C VAL A 82 -9.68 8.65 8.91
N THR A 83 -8.62 7.87 8.95
CA THR A 83 -8.54 6.58 8.24
C THR A 83 -9.35 5.55 9.01
N CYS A 84 -10.17 4.80 8.28
CA CYS A 84 -11.06 3.78 8.81
C CYS A 84 -10.94 2.51 7.96
N GLU A 85 -11.28 1.37 8.55
CA GLU A 85 -11.37 0.07 7.88
C GLU A 85 -12.81 -0.42 7.85
N VAL A 86 -13.21 -1.05 6.75
CA VAL A 86 -14.52 -1.68 6.60
C VAL A 86 -14.51 -3.01 7.36
N VAL A 87 -15.28 -3.10 8.42
CA VAL A 87 -15.40 -4.31 9.26
C VAL A 87 -16.61 -5.17 8.93
N GLY A 88 -17.55 -4.65 8.14
CA GLY A 88 -18.75 -5.40 7.74
C GLY A 88 -19.79 -4.53 7.06
N PHE A 89 -20.95 -5.11 6.87
CA PHE A 89 -22.11 -4.44 6.26
C PHE A 89 -23.39 -4.75 7.07
N ALA A 90 -24.22 -3.75 7.25
CA ALA A 90 -25.52 -3.89 7.87
C ALA A 90 -26.51 -2.86 7.30
N GLU A 91 -27.76 -3.27 7.10
CA GLU A 91 -28.86 -2.40 6.65
C GLU A 91 -28.55 -1.59 5.38
N GLY A 92 -27.78 -2.19 4.45
CA GLY A 92 -27.37 -1.51 3.22
C GLY A 92 -26.25 -0.45 3.39
N ASN A 93 -25.65 -0.34 4.57
CA ASN A 93 -24.52 0.53 4.86
C ASN A 93 -23.24 -0.28 5.12
N ALA A 94 -22.11 0.30 4.80
CA ALA A 94 -20.82 -0.22 5.25
C ALA A 94 -20.59 0.18 6.72
N LEU A 95 -20.16 -0.78 7.52
CA LEU A 95 -19.71 -0.56 8.88
C LEU A 95 -18.21 -0.35 8.86
N VAL A 96 -17.77 0.83 9.28
CA VAL A 96 -16.35 1.16 9.30
C VAL A 96 -15.89 1.49 10.72
N MET A 97 -14.65 1.09 11.03
CA MET A 97 -14.01 1.32 12.30
C MET A 97 -12.80 2.23 12.12
N PRO A 98 -12.72 3.37 12.84
CA PRO A 98 -11.61 4.30 12.73
C PRO A 98 -10.36 3.78 13.45
N PHE A 99 -9.18 4.05 12.89
CA PHE A 99 -7.89 3.78 13.55
C PHE A 99 -7.47 4.87 14.54
N SER A 100 -8.17 5.99 14.55
CA SER A 100 -7.89 7.12 15.48
C SER A 100 -9.19 7.66 16.10
N ALA A 101 -9.06 8.65 16.97
CA ALA A 101 -10.20 9.24 17.67
C ALA A 101 -11.28 9.76 16.70
N VAL A 102 -12.54 9.49 17.05
CA VAL A 102 -13.74 9.85 16.26
C VAL A 102 -14.17 11.32 16.40
N ASP A 103 -13.47 12.09 17.22
CA ASP A 103 -13.85 13.48 17.50
C ASP A 103 -13.93 14.31 16.21
N GLY A 104 -15.03 15.08 16.11
CA GLY A 104 -15.28 15.92 14.93
C GLY A 104 -15.84 15.19 13.70
N ILE A 105 -16.07 13.88 13.77
CA ILE A 105 -16.86 13.17 12.78
C ILE A 105 -18.34 13.43 13.10
N GLY A 106 -19.11 13.85 12.12
CA GLY A 106 -20.54 14.09 12.25
C GLY A 106 -21.33 13.36 11.17
N MET A 107 -22.64 13.27 11.38
CA MET A 107 -23.56 12.76 10.34
C MET A 107 -23.43 13.62 9.07
N GLY A 108 -23.49 13.00 7.91
CA GLY A 108 -23.27 13.64 6.61
C GLY A 108 -21.80 13.94 6.29
N ALA A 109 -20.85 13.61 7.16
CA ALA A 109 -19.43 13.76 6.85
C ALA A 109 -19.06 12.95 5.59
N ARG A 110 -18.26 13.56 4.73
CA ARG A 110 -17.81 12.95 3.48
C ARG A 110 -16.84 11.81 3.76
N VAL A 111 -17.06 10.68 3.10
CA VAL A 111 -16.19 9.51 3.16
C VAL A 111 -15.60 9.28 1.79
N GLU A 112 -14.30 9.30 1.69
CA GLU A 112 -13.54 8.98 0.47
C GLU A 112 -13.15 7.51 0.51
N VAL A 113 -13.54 6.75 -0.51
CA VAL A 113 -13.16 5.35 -0.64
C VAL A 113 -11.75 5.27 -1.20
N SER A 114 -10.87 4.55 -0.51
CA SER A 114 -9.55 4.22 -1.02
C SER A 114 -9.62 2.83 -1.65
N ASN A 115 -9.61 2.77 -2.97
CA ASN A 115 -9.63 1.49 -3.70
C ASN A 115 -8.23 0.84 -3.76
N ALA A 116 -7.22 1.48 -3.22
CA ALA A 116 -5.87 0.93 -3.19
C ALA A 116 -5.71 0.00 -1.99
N GLU A 117 -5.29 -1.23 -2.24
CA GLU A 117 -4.81 -2.12 -1.18
C GLU A 117 -3.69 -1.40 -0.40
N PRO A 118 -3.73 -1.39 0.95
CA PRO A 118 -2.72 -0.70 1.73
C PRO A 118 -1.35 -1.38 1.56
N VAL A 119 -0.44 -0.70 0.88
CA VAL A 119 0.91 -1.17 0.56
C VAL A 119 1.93 -0.22 1.17
N ILE A 120 2.97 -0.77 1.79
CA ILE A 120 4.12 -0.01 2.27
C ILE A 120 5.35 -0.28 1.40
N TYR A 121 6.21 0.72 1.25
CA TYR A 121 7.43 0.67 0.43
C TYR A 121 8.66 0.89 1.29
N PRO A 122 9.07 -0.12 2.11
CA PRO A 122 10.23 0.02 2.98
C PRO A 122 11.53 0.10 2.17
N SER A 123 12.47 0.89 2.68
CA SER A 123 13.84 0.99 2.18
C SER A 123 14.84 0.69 3.29
N ASP A 124 16.10 0.49 2.94
CA ASP A 124 17.18 0.28 3.93
C ASP A 124 17.38 1.48 4.88
N GLU A 125 16.97 2.67 4.44
CA GLU A 125 17.06 3.91 5.24
C GLU A 125 16.00 3.98 6.36
N TRP A 126 15.03 3.05 6.39
CA TRP A 126 14.08 2.92 7.49
C TRP A 126 14.71 2.31 8.75
N ARG A 127 15.91 1.75 8.65
CA ARG A 127 16.61 1.17 9.81
C ARG A 127 16.90 2.24 10.84
N GLY A 128 16.52 1.97 12.09
CA GLY A 128 16.66 2.92 13.19
C GLY A 128 15.59 4.01 13.26
N ARG A 129 14.59 3.99 12.34
CA ARG A 129 13.44 4.88 12.36
C ARG A 129 12.27 4.22 13.09
N VAL A 130 11.39 5.04 13.67
CA VAL A 130 10.15 4.59 14.30
C VAL A 130 8.99 4.93 13.39
N VAL A 131 8.23 3.91 12.99
CA VAL A 131 7.09 4.03 12.08
C VAL A 131 5.83 3.45 12.70
N ASN A 132 4.67 3.96 12.30
CA ASN A 132 3.38 3.36 12.64
C ASN A 132 3.07 2.17 11.71
N ALA A 133 1.90 1.53 11.92
CA ALA A 133 1.46 0.39 11.12
C ALA A 133 1.23 0.71 9.63
N PHE A 134 1.10 1.97 9.26
CA PHE A 134 0.92 2.42 7.88
C PHE A 134 2.22 2.85 7.20
N GLY A 135 3.38 2.67 7.88
CA GLY A 135 4.67 3.09 7.36
C GLY A 135 4.95 4.59 7.48
N GLU A 136 4.15 5.34 8.26
CA GLU A 136 4.38 6.76 8.49
C GLU A 136 5.36 6.98 9.65
N PRO A 137 6.33 7.91 9.53
CA PRO A 137 7.28 8.18 10.59
C PRO A 137 6.61 8.86 11.80
N VAL A 138 6.88 8.36 12.99
CA VAL A 138 6.38 8.92 14.27
C VAL A 138 7.51 9.42 15.17
N ASP A 139 8.75 9.33 14.71
CA ASP A 139 9.96 9.71 15.45
C ASP A 139 10.35 11.18 15.30
N GLY A 140 9.62 11.98 14.52
CA GLY A 140 9.91 13.39 14.28
C GLY A 140 11.15 13.68 13.41
N ASN A 141 11.77 12.66 12.82
CA ASN A 141 12.99 12.78 12.02
C ASN A 141 12.75 13.02 10.52
N GLY A 142 11.61 13.60 10.17
CA GLY A 142 11.25 13.91 8.79
C GLY A 142 10.70 12.72 8.01
N PRO A 143 10.38 12.90 6.70
CA PRO A 143 9.78 11.89 5.86
C PRO A 143 10.71 10.69 5.66
N LEU A 144 10.10 9.53 5.35
CA LEU A 144 10.81 8.31 4.99
C LEU A 144 10.95 8.21 3.48
N PRO A 145 12.10 7.80 2.95
CA PRO A 145 12.24 7.50 1.54
C PRO A 145 11.47 6.21 1.19
N SER A 146 10.79 6.22 0.06
CA SER A 146 10.13 5.04 -0.49
C SER A 146 11.13 4.09 -1.11
N GLY A 147 10.99 2.79 -0.80
CA GLY A 147 11.69 1.72 -1.49
C GLY A 147 11.08 1.41 -2.87
N GLY A 148 11.76 0.57 -3.64
CA GLY A 148 11.31 0.16 -4.97
C GLY A 148 10.33 -1.04 -4.99
N ILE A 149 10.10 -1.68 -3.84
CA ILE A 149 9.25 -2.89 -3.73
C ILE A 149 8.13 -2.62 -2.73
N GLY A 150 6.89 -2.79 -3.17
CA GLY A 150 5.71 -2.66 -2.34
C GLY A 150 5.38 -3.96 -1.60
N TYR A 151 5.00 -3.84 -0.34
CA TYR A 151 4.57 -4.95 0.49
C TYR A 151 3.16 -4.67 1.02
N PRO A 152 2.16 -5.52 0.70
CA PRO A 152 0.83 -5.39 1.28
C PRO A 152 0.89 -5.48 2.80
N ILE A 153 0.14 -4.63 3.51
CA ILE A 153 0.09 -4.65 4.98
C ILE A 153 -0.47 -5.99 5.49
N HIS A 154 -1.42 -6.57 4.76
CA HIS A 154 -2.02 -7.87 5.05
C HIS A 154 -1.44 -9.00 4.20
N ALA A 155 -0.12 -9.03 4.03
CA ALA A 155 0.52 -10.10 3.26
C ALA A 155 0.46 -11.44 3.98
N SER A 156 0.12 -12.49 3.25
CA SER A 156 0.27 -13.87 3.74
C SER A 156 1.74 -14.26 3.83
N PRO A 157 2.16 -14.99 4.86
CA PRO A 157 3.54 -15.44 4.96
C PRO A 157 3.90 -16.39 3.81
N PRO A 158 5.14 -16.39 3.32
CA PRO A 158 5.55 -17.27 2.25
C PRO A 158 5.41 -18.74 2.65
N PRO A 159 5.03 -19.64 1.72
CA PRO A 159 4.95 -21.07 1.98
C PRO A 159 6.25 -21.62 2.55
N ALA A 160 6.17 -22.64 3.41
CA ALA A 160 7.34 -23.20 4.11
C ALA A 160 8.46 -23.62 3.16
N GLN A 161 8.12 -24.12 1.97
CA GLN A 161 9.08 -24.56 0.94
C GLN A 161 9.87 -23.41 0.32
N MET A 162 9.31 -22.18 0.34
CA MET A 162 9.96 -20.98 -0.21
C MET A 162 10.78 -20.22 0.84
N ARG A 163 10.65 -20.58 2.11
CA ARG A 163 11.41 -19.93 3.19
C ARG A 163 12.87 -20.36 3.13
N LYS A 164 13.77 -19.39 3.31
CA LYS A 164 15.19 -19.71 3.48
C LYS A 164 15.38 -20.49 4.79
N ARG A 165 16.36 -21.38 4.80
CA ARG A 165 16.79 -22.05 6.05
C ARG A 165 17.34 -21.00 7.03
N VAL A 166 17.18 -21.27 8.32
CA VAL A 166 17.75 -20.45 9.40
C VAL A 166 19.25 -20.28 9.16
N GLY A 167 19.71 -19.04 9.13
CA GLY A 167 21.08 -18.66 8.87
C GLY A 167 21.90 -18.37 10.12
N ALA A 168 22.90 -17.51 10.00
CA ALA A 168 23.73 -17.10 11.11
C ALA A 168 22.94 -16.32 12.16
N LYS A 169 23.35 -16.46 13.42
CA LYS A 169 22.77 -15.75 14.55
C LYS A 169 22.95 -14.23 14.39
N LEU A 170 21.89 -13.47 14.64
CA LEU A 170 21.91 -12.02 14.69
C LEU A 170 22.47 -11.55 16.04
N ASP A 171 23.41 -10.62 16.02
CA ASP A 171 23.91 -9.98 17.25
C ASP A 171 22.95 -8.85 17.67
N LEU A 172 22.24 -9.06 18.76
CA LEU A 172 21.29 -8.09 19.35
C LEU A 172 21.96 -7.24 20.45
N GLY A 173 23.23 -7.47 20.79
CA GLY A 173 23.95 -6.80 21.88
C GLY A 173 23.51 -7.20 23.28
N VAL A 174 22.56 -8.12 23.44
CA VAL A 174 21.99 -8.58 24.72
C VAL A 174 22.42 -10.03 25.00
N ARG A 175 23.31 -10.24 25.96
CA ARG A 175 23.86 -11.58 26.27
C ARG A 175 22.79 -12.62 26.60
N ALA A 176 21.77 -12.26 27.36
CA ALA A 176 20.69 -13.18 27.72
C ALA A 176 19.92 -13.68 26.48
N MET A 177 19.62 -12.79 25.54
CA MET A 177 18.97 -13.17 24.27
C MET A 177 19.87 -14.04 23.41
N HIS A 178 21.16 -13.74 23.35
CA HIS A 178 22.12 -14.56 22.60
C HIS A 178 22.26 -15.99 23.12
N THR A 179 22.04 -16.18 24.41
CA THR A 179 22.22 -17.49 25.07
C THR A 179 20.94 -18.30 25.07
N PHE A 180 19.81 -17.67 25.41
CA PHE A 180 18.56 -18.38 25.65
C PHE A 180 17.57 -18.29 24.46
N LEU A 181 17.65 -17.22 23.65
CA LEU A 181 16.75 -16.96 22.53
C LEU A 181 17.55 -16.50 21.31
N PRO A 182 18.43 -17.36 20.75
CA PRO A 182 19.18 -16.97 19.56
C PRO A 182 18.22 -16.73 18.41
N THR A 183 18.28 -15.54 17.82
CA THR A 183 17.49 -15.14 16.67
C THR A 183 18.36 -15.00 15.42
N CYS A 184 17.77 -15.16 14.25
CA CYS A 184 18.43 -14.93 12.97
C CYS A 184 17.63 -13.93 12.13
N PRO A 185 18.26 -13.28 11.13
CA PRO A 185 17.57 -12.38 10.21
C PRO A 185 16.43 -13.10 9.50
N GLY A 186 15.23 -12.46 9.48
CA GLY A 186 14.05 -12.97 8.81
C GLY A 186 13.24 -14.04 9.57
N GLN A 187 13.52 -14.22 10.86
CA GLN A 187 12.79 -15.15 11.72
C GLN A 187 11.50 -14.52 12.25
#